data_d57ecdd871a119c7c056503df24a33eb
#
_entry.id   d57ecdd871a119c7c056503df24a33eb
#
_cell.length_a   1.000
_cell.length_b   1.000
_cell.length_c   1.000
_cell.angle_alpha   90.00
_cell.angle_beta   90.00
_cell.angle_gamma   90.00
#
_symmetry.space_group_name_H-M   'P 1'
#
loop_
_entity.id
_entity.type
_entity.pdbx_description
1 polymer ?
#
loop_
_entity_poly.entity_id
_entity_poly.type
_entity_poly.pdbx_seq_one_letter_code
_entity_poly.pdbx_strand_id
1 'polypeptide(L)'
;NYSQDGPGNRLVYHLSGCNLKCPWCSNPEGMTITDTAEALSPESIVKEALSARMIFIDGGGVTFTGGEATCQKDVVLPLIKELQQNNINTCIETNASLTGCEDLFSTVDYMIADFKSPCPEKTSEILGADIDVIKSNLIYRAKTGKPLLVRVPLIHYFNCGEKNAREFGEFFTLLQSLGTNDNVSFEILTYHEFGKEKYNKLGKAYTVTDGFTTPEDVKLLAEEIKRRNLKLINT
;
A
#
# COMPACT_ATOMS: atom_id res chain seq x y z
N ASN A 1 10.65 9.76 -6.60
CA ASN A 1 11.10 8.78 -5.61
C ASN A 1 11.76 7.58 -6.31
N TYR A 2 12.72 6.93 -5.69
CA TYR A 2 13.39 5.76 -6.24
C TYR A 2 13.17 4.55 -5.34
N SER A 3 12.58 3.49 -5.90
CA SER A 3 12.33 2.18 -5.27
C SER A 3 11.45 2.13 -4.01
N GLN A 4 10.99 3.24 -3.48
CA GLN A 4 10.17 3.27 -2.25
C GLN A 4 8.67 3.07 -2.54
N ASP A 5 8.19 3.70 -3.61
CA ASP A 5 6.77 3.69 -3.98
C ASP A 5 6.56 2.91 -5.30
N GLY A 6 7.26 1.79 -5.45
CA GLY A 6 7.24 0.93 -6.64
C GLY A 6 8.61 0.83 -7.33
N PRO A 7 8.72 0.04 -8.41
CA PRO A 7 9.99 -0.21 -9.08
C PRO A 7 10.55 1.04 -9.75
N GLY A 8 11.88 1.19 -9.69
CA GLY A 8 12.62 2.21 -10.39
C GLY A 8 12.37 3.64 -9.91
N ASN A 9 12.69 4.61 -10.76
CA ASN A 9 12.49 6.03 -10.45
C ASN A 9 11.09 6.48 -10.87
N ARG A 10 10.34 7.14 -9.96
CA ARG A 10 8.90 7.41 -10.16
C ARG A 10 8.51 8.84 -9.83
N LEU A 11 7.54 9.35 -10.58
CA LEU A 11 6.69 10.43 -10.10
C LEU A 11 5.64 9.85 -9.16
N VAL A 12 5.46 10.48 -8.00
CA VAL A 12 4.54 10.01 -6.97
C VAL A 12 3.51 11.09 -6.69
N TYR A 13 2.24 10.77 -6.92
CA TYR A 13 1.10 11.63 -6.63
C TYR A 13 0.43 11.18 -5.35
N HIS A 14 0.48 12.04 -4.33
CA HIS A 14 -0.20 11.82 -3.05
C HIS A 14 -1.62 12.37 -3.14
N LEU A 15 -2.59 11.47 -3.21
CA LEU A 15 -4.01 11.81 -3.28
C LEU A 15 -4.57 12.17 -1.90
N SER A 16 -5.62 12.98 -1.87
CA SER A 16 -6.35 13.33 -0.66
C SER A 16 -7.64 12.51 -0.55
N GLY A 17 -8.01 12.14 0.68
CA GLY A 17 -9.14 11.27 1.00
C GLY A 17 -8.70 9.84 1.25
N CYS A 18 -9.05 9.33 2.44
CA CYS A 18 -8.82 7.95 2.84
C CYS A 18 -10.04 7.43 3.59
N ASN A 19 -10.42 6.20 3.33
CA ASN A 19 -11.50 5.54 4.04
C ASN A 19 -11.08 4.96 5.40
N LEU A 20 -9.77 4.88 5.69
CA LEU A 20 -9.23 4.42 6.96
C LEU A 20 -8.76 5.58 7.84
N LYS A 21 -8.66 5.31 9.16
CA LYS A 21 -8.21 6.28 10.17
C LYS A 21 -7.08 5.68 11.02
N CYS A 22 -6.04 5.16 10.37
CA CYS A 22 -4.91 4.53 11.04
C CYS A 22 -4.27 5.49 12.06
N PRO A 23 -4.15 5.14 13.35
CA PRO A 23 -3.56 6.03 14.36
C PRO A 23 -2.11 6.42 14.09
N TRP A 24 -1.40 5.60 13.34
CA TRP A 24 0.02 5.76 12.97
C TRP A 24 0.24 6.29 11.54
N CYS A 25 -0.76 6.90 10.92
CA CYS A 25 -0.65 7.32 9.53
C CYS A 25 0.54 8.26 9.30
N SER A 26 1.34 7.97 8.28
CA SER A 26 2.48 8.82 7.90
C SER A 26 2.06 10.11 7.18
N ASN A 27 0.85 10.08 6.58
CA ASN A 27 0.30 11.19 5.78
C ASN A 27 -1.10 11.59 6.27
N PRO A 28 -1.24 12.04 7.55
CA PRO A 28 -2.54 12.39 8.11
C PRO A 28 -3.22 13.57 7.39
N GLU A 29 -2.46 14.41 6.70
CA GLU A 29 -2.96 15.45 5.81
C GLU A 29 -3.76 14.90 4.63
N GLY A 30 -3.43 13.72 4.16
CA GLY A 30 -4.14 13.01 3.09
C GLY A 30 -5.39 12.25 3.53
N MET A 31 -5.67 12.15 4.84
CA MET A 31 -6.86 11.41 5.32
C MET A 31 -8.19 12.05 4.91
N THR A 32 -8.19 13.38 4.75
CA THR A 32 -9.41 14.16 4.46
C THR A 32 -9.17 15.04 3.25
N ILE A 33 -10.14 15.13 2.35
CA ILE A 33 -10.11 16.12 1.28
C ILE A 33 -10.34 17.48 1.94
N THR A 34 -9.44 18.42 1.69
CA THR A 34 -9.51 19.79 2.22
C THR A 34 -9.48 20.79 1.08
N ASP A 35 -9.97 22.01 1.34
CA ASP A 35 -9.95 23.11 0.36
C ASP A 35 -8.52 23.55 -0.01
N THR A 36 -7.52 23.12 0.76
CA THR A 36 -6.09 23.38 0.50
C THR A 36 -5.45 22.32 -0.38
N ALA A 37 -6.15 21.22 -0.70
CA ALA A 37 -5.64 20.21 -1.64
C ALA A 37 -5.56 20.81 -3.04
N GLU A 38 -4.42 20.66 -3.70
CA GLU A 38 -4.26 21.08 -5.09
C GLU A 38 -5.10 20.20 -6.01
N ALA A 39 -5.98 20.79 -6.79
CA ALA A 39 -6.75 20.08 -7.80
C ALA A 39 -5.94 19.99 -9.10
N LEU A 40 -5.34 18.83 -9.36
CA LEU A 40 -4.64 18.55 -10.61
C LEU A 40 -5.62 17.96 -11.63
N SER A 41 -5.56 18.44 -12.88
CA SER A 41 -6.32 17.79 -13.95
C SER A 41 -5.60 16.53 -14.44
N PRO A 42 -6.34 15.49 -14.89
CA PRO A 42 -5.72 14.30 -15.49
C PRO A 42 -4.74 14.64 -16.61
N GLU A 43 -5.08 15.62 -17.46
CA GLU A 43 -4.24 16.07 -18.56
C GLU A 43 -2.93 16.67 -18.09
N SER A 44 -2.92 17.39 -16.94
CA SER A 44 -1.70 17.96 -16.36
C SER A 44 -0.77 16.86 -15.86
N ILE A 45 -1.32 15.80 -15.25
CA ILE A 45 -0.56 14.64 -14.77
C ILE A 45 0.08 13.89 -15.94
N VAL A 46 -0.69 13.63 -17.00
CA VAL A 46 -0.16 12.97 -18.22
C VAL A 46 0.95 13.80 -18.85
N LYS A 47 0.74 15.12 -18.98
CA LYS A 47 1.76 16.03 -19.53
C LYS A 47 3.05 16.03 -18.72
N GLU A 48 2.94 16.08 -17.39
CA GLU A 48 4.09 16.01 -16.49
C GLU A 48 4.81 14.67 -16.62
N ALA A 49 4.09 13.56 -16.61
CA ALA A 49 4.64 12.22 -16.78
C ALA A 49 5.37 12.05 -18.13
N LEU A 50 4.81 12.58 -19.23
CA LEU A 50 5.47 12.58 -20.54
C LEU A 50 6.76 13.40 -20.52
N SER A 51 6.77 14.54 -19.85
CA SER A 51 7.96 15.40 -19.72
C SER A 51 9.04 14.74 -18.87
N ALA A 52 8.65 13.94 -17.88
CA ALA A 52 9.54 13.23 -16.97
C ALA A 52 10.02 11.87 -17.50
N ARG A 53 9.61 11.46 -18.71
CA ARG A 53 9.88 10.10 -19.25
C ARG A 53 11.35 9.69 -19.17
N MET A 54 12.27 10.64 -19.36
CA MET A 54 13.72 10.36 -19.34
C MET A 54 14.25 9.95 -17.95
N ILE A 55 13.51 10.23 -16.87
CA ILE A 55 13.91 9.84 -15.53
C ILE A 55 13.31 8.50 -15.09
N PHE A 56 12.41 7.91 -15.86
CA PHE A 56 11.80 6.61 -15.56
C PHE A 56 12.75 5.47 -15.93
N ILE A 57 13.73 5.22 -15.08
CA ILE A 57 14.70 4.14 -15.20
C ILE A 57 14.29 2.94 -14.34
N ASP A 58 14.84 1.77 -14.62
CA ASP A 58 14.69 0.53 -13.85
C ASP A 58 13.21 0.12 -13.59
N GLY A 59 12.37 0.27 -14.62
CA GLY A 59 10.94 -0.02 -14.53
C GLY A 59 10.11 1.11 -13.90
N GLY A 60 10.68 2.30 -13.80
CA GLY A 60 10.04 3.49 -13.24
C GLY A 60 8.81 3.96 -14.01
N GLY A 61 8.11 4.95 -13.46
CA GLY A 61 6.87 5.47 -14.02
C GLY A 61 6.11 6.37 -13.06
N VAL A 62 4.81 6.16 -12.94
CA VAL A 62 3.91 6.95 -12.09
C VAL A 62 3.32 6.09 -10.99
N THR A 63 3.30 6.61 -9.76
CA THR A 63 2.61 5.99 -8.61
C THR A 63 1.53 6.91 -8.08
N PHE A 64 0.36 6.35 -7.82
CA PHE A 64 -0.71 6.99 -7.08
C PHE A 64 -0.79 6.39 -5.67
N THR A 65 -0.65 7.24 -4.67
CA THR A 65 -0.63 6.91 -3.23
C THR A 65 -1.27 8.03 -2.41
N GLY A 66 -0.91 8.22 -1.15
CA GLY A 66 -1.29 9.35 -0.32
C GLY A 66 -2.35 9.02 0.70
N GLY A 67 -3.63 9.45 0.50
CA GLY A 67 -4.76 8.96 1.26
C GLY A 67 -5.05 7.50 0.91
N GLU A 68 -6.04 7.28 0.04
CA GLU A 68 -6.30 5.96 -0.55
C GLU A 68 -6.63 6.12 -2.03
N ALA A 69 -5.83 5.54 -2.90
CA ALA A 69 -5.99 5.68 -4.35
C ALA A 69 -7.34 5.12 -4.85
N THR A 70 -7.86 4.08 -4.23
CA THR A 70 -9.15 3.47 -4.60
C THR A 70 -10.36 4.34 -4.27
N CYS A 71 -10.23 5.32 -3.35
CA CYS A 71 -11.29 6.30 -3.10
C CYS A 71 -11.56 7.20 -4.32
N GLN A 72 -10.59 7.35 -5.21
CA GLN A 72 -10.70 8.15 -6.43
C GLN A 72 -10.62 7.26 -7.70
N LYS A 73 -11.06 6.02 -7.60
CA LYS A 73 -10.97 5.03 -8.69
C LYS A 73 -11.49 5.55 -10.02
N ASP A 74 -12.60 6.29 -10.02
CA ASP A 74 -13.25 6.76 -11.24
C ASP A 74 -12.39 7.75 -12.03
N VAL A 75 -11.42 8.40 -11.38
CA VAL A 75 -10.42 9.27 -12.01
C VAL A 75 -9.12 8.53 -12.25
N VAL A 76 -8.66 7.76 -11.27
CA VAL A 76 -7.36 7.06 -11.31
C VAL A 76 -7.33 5.98 -12.40
N LEU A 77 -8.41 5.22 -12.58
CA LEU A 77 -8.42 4.14 -13.57
C LEU A 77 -8.32 4.63 -15.03
N PRO A 78 -9.09 5.63 -15.49
CA PRO A 78 -8.87 6.22 -16.83
C PRO A 78 -7.47 6.78 -17.00
N LEU A 79 -6.94 7.46 -15.98
CA LEU A 79 -5.61 8.05 -16.01
C LEU A 79 -4.50 6.98 -16.13
N ILE A 80 -4.61 5.87 -15.40
CA ILE A 80 -3.71 4.72 -15.54
C ILE A 80 -3.72 4.20 -16.99
N LYS A 81 -4.91 4.03 -17.58
CA LYS A 81 -5.04 3.55 -18.96
C LYS A 81 -4.36 4.48 -19.97
N GLU A 82 -4.51 5.79 -19.78
CA GLU A 82 -3.89 6.80 -20.65
C GLU A 82 -2.36 6.80 -20.50
N LEU A 83 -1.84 6.70 -19.27
CA LEU A 83 -0.40 6.56 -19.01
C LEU A 83 0.17 5.30 -19.68
N GLN A 84 -0.52 4.16 -19.57
CA GLN A 84 -0.12 2.91 -20.20
C GLN A 84 -0.13 2.97 -21.73
N GLN A 85 -1.11 3.65 -22.34
CA GLN A 85 -1.13 3.92 -23.79
C GLN A 85 0.08 4.71 -24.25
N ASN A 86 0.65 5.53 -23.36
CA ASN A 86 1.89 6.26 -23.58
C ASN A 86 3.16 5.49 -23.16
N ASN A 87 3.06 4.19 -22.90
CA ASN A 87 4.16 3.31 -22.43
C ASN A 87 4.82 3.80 -21.13
N ILE A 88 4.04 4.36 -20.20
CA ILE A 88 4.47 4.74 -18.86
C ILE A 88 3.97 3.67 -17.89
N ASN A 89 4.88 3.06 -17.14
CA ASN A 89 4.55 2.09 -16.10
C ASN A 89 3.74 2.76 -14.97
N THR A 90 2.74 2.05 -14.47
CA THR A 90 1.82 2.55 -13.45
C THR A 90 1.87 1.71 -12.19
N CYS A 91 1.80 2.38 -11.04
CA CYS A 91 1.74 1.75 -9.72
C CYS A 91 0.64 2.40 -8.87
N ILE A 92 0.03 1.63 -8.01
CA ILE A 92 -0.80 2.14 -6.90
C ILE A 92 -0.28 1.61 -5.57
N GLU A 93 -0.38 2.45 -4.54
CA GLU A 93 -0.34 2.01 -3.14
C GLU A 93 -1.74 2.10 -2.56
N THR A 94 -2.19 1.02 -1.91
CA THR A 94 -3.57 0.91 -1.43
C THR A 94 -3.66 0.11 -0.13
N ASN A 95 -4.65 0.41 0.67
CA ASN A 95 -5.04 -0.42 1.80
C ASN A 95 -5.95 -1.60 1.40
N ALA A 96 -6.34 -1.67 0.13
CA ALA A 96 -7.15 -2.72 -0.50
C ALA A 96 -8.50 -2.98 0.20
N SER A 97 -9.08 -2.02 0.93
CA SER A 97 -10.28 -2.25 1.77
C SER A 97 -11.61 -1.85 1.12
N LEU A 98 -11.60 -1.34 -0.13
CA LEU A 98 -12.82 -0.98 -0.85
C LEU A 98 -13.24 -2.08 -1.85
N THR A 99 -14.54 -2.32 -1.95
CA THR A 99 -15.14 -3.22 -2.95
C THR A 99 -15.25 -2.54 -4.32
N GLY A 100 -15.40 -3.34 -5.38
CA GLY A 100 -15.62 -2.84 -6.73
C GLY A 100 -14.39 -2.19 -7.37
N CYS A 101 -13.18 -2.60 -6.94
CA CYS A 101 -11.90 -2.09 -7.45
C CYS A 101 -11.15 -3.09 -8.34
N GLU A 102 -11.78 -4.19 -8.71
CA GLU A 102 -11.16 -5.30 -9.46
C GLU A 102 -10.62 -4.84 -10.82
N ASP A 103 -11.32 -3.93 -11.49
CA ASP A 103 -10.92 -3.34 -12.75
C ASP A 103 -9.63 -2.49 -12.61
N LEU A 104 -9.51 -1.71 -11.54
CA LEU A 104 -8.29 -0.96 -11.22
C LEU A 104 -7.15 -1.92 -10.89
N PHE A 105 -7.41 -2.92 -10.02
CA PHE A 105 -6.41 -3.89 -9.60
C PHE A 105 -5.91 -4.79 -10.75
N SER A 106 -6.75 -5.09 -11.75
CA SER A 106 -6.32 -5.84 -12.93
C SER A 106 -5.63 -4.97 -13.98
N THR A 107 -5.90 -3.66 -14.01
CA THR A 107 -5.34 -2.74 -15.00
C THR A 107 -3.94 -2.28 -14.64
N VAL A 108 -3.70 -1.83 -13.40
CA VAL A 108 -2.41 -1.28 -12.96
C VAL A 108 -1.25 -2.28 -13.14
N ASP A 109 -0.06 -1.80 -13.53
CA ASP A 109 1.10 -2.66 -13.78
C ASP A 109 1.67 -3.23 -12.49
N TYR A 110 1.83 -2.41 -11.45
CA TYR A 110 2.36 -2.81 -10.14
C TYR A 110 1.41 -2.39 -9.03
N MET A 111 1.15 -3.26 -8.08
CA MET A 111 0.32 -2.95 -6.90
C MET A 111 1.11 -3.19 -5.63
N ILE A 112 1.15 -2.17 -4.78
CA ILE A 112 1.62 -2.25 -3.41
C ILE A 112 0.39 -2.19 -2.51
N ALA A 113 0.25 -3.17 -1.64
CA ALA A 113 -0.90 -3.24 -0.75
C ALA A 113 -0.48 -3.43 0.70
N ASP A 114 -0.95 -2.57 1.57
CA ASP A 114 -0.72 -2.66 3.01
C ASP A 114 -1.70 -3.64 3.67
N PHE A 115 -1.24 -4.83 4.03
CA PHE A 115 -2.00 -5.77 4.86
C PHE A 115 -1.64 -5.57 6.33
N LYS A 116 -2.42 -4.70 7.00
CA LYS A 116 -2.04 -4.12 8.31
C LYS A 116 -2.30 -5.05 9.49
N SER A 117 -3.24 -6.00 9.40
CA SER A 117 -3.53 -6.96 10.47
C SER A 117 -4.20 -8.21 9.92
N PRO A 118 -3.86 -9.40 10.42
CA PRO A 118 -4.59 -10.62 10.12
C PRO A 118 -5.82 -10.81 11.02
N CYS A 119 -5.96 -10.01 12.10
CA CYS A 119 -7.01 -10.11 13.11
C CYS A 119 -8.25 -9.31 12.68
N PRO A 120 -9.43 -9.96 12.51
CA PRO A 120 -10.66 -9.29 12.08
C PRO A 120 -11.09 -8.18 13.03
N GLU A 121 -11.05 -8.44 14.34
CA GLU A 121 -11.49 -7.49 15.37
C GLU A 121 -10.64 -6.21 15.32
N LYS A 122 -9.31 -6.35 15.31
CA LYS A 122 -8.40 -5.20 15.22
C LYS A 122 -8.54 -4.44 13.89
N THR A 123 -8.79 -5.14 12.79
CA THR A 123 -9.01 -4.52 11.48
C THR A 123 -10.31 -3.69 11.50
N SER A 124 -11.37 -4.21 12.08
CA SER A 124 -12.65 -3.50 12.18
C SER A 124 -12.60 -2.35 13.18
N GLU A 125 -12.16 -2.61 14.43
CA GLU A 125 -12.25 -1.63 15.52
C GLU A 125 -11.26 -0.48 15.39
N ILE A 126 -10.02 -0.76 14.93
CA ILE A 126 -8.94 0.23 14.89
C ILE A 126 -8.84 0.91 13.53
N LEU A 127 -9.00 0.15 12.44
CA LEU A 127 -8.87 0.67 11.08
C LEU A 127 -10.21 1.09 10.47
N GLY A 128 -11.32 0.49 10.90
CA GLY A 128 -12.64 0.67 10.30
C GLY A 128 -12.81 -0.06 8.98
N ALA A 129 -12.11 -1.18 8.78
CA ALA A 129 -12.14 -1.98 7.55
C ALA A 129 -12.66 -3.40 7.78
N ASP A 130 -13.17 -3.99 6.70
CA ASP A 130 -13.51 -5.41 6.64
C ASP A 130 -12.32 -6.21 6.10
N ILE A 131 -11.79 -7.13 6.90
CA ILE A 131 -10.65 -7.97 6.54
C ILE A 131 -10.96 -8.90 5.36
N ASP A 132 -12.20 -9.35 5.22
CA ASP A 132 -12.58 -10.27 4.15
C ASP A 132 -12.58 -9.54 2.80
N VAL A 133 -12.94 -8.26 2.76
CA VAL A 133 -12.80 -7.42 1.57
C VAL A 133 -11.32 -7.26 1.22
N ILE A 134 -10.46 -6.95 2.19
CA ILE A 134 -9.01 -6.80 1.96
C ILE A 134 -8.44 -8.11 1.40
N LYS A 135 -8.71 -9.24 2.04
CA LYS A 135 -8.24 -10.56 1.60
C LYS A 135 -8.74 -10.91 0.19
N SER A 136 -10.01 -10.65 -0.10
CA SER A 136 -10.60 -10.91 -1.41
C SER A 136 -9.92 -10.11 -2.51
N ASN A 137 -9.63 -8.84 -2.27
CA ASN A 137 -8.94 -7.94 -3.21
C ASN A 137 -7.49 -8.38 -3.46
N LEU A 138 -6.76 -8.78 -2.42
CA LEU A 138 -5.40 -9.30 -2.54
C LEU A 138 -5.38 -10.64 -3.29
N ILE A 139 -6.31 -11.54 -3.01
CA ILE A 139 -6.49 -12.81 -3.74
C ILE A 139 -6.81 -12.54 -5.21
N TYR A 140 -7.70 -11.60 -5.49
CA TYR A 140 -8.02 -11.22 -6.86
C TYR A 140 -6.76 -10.75 -7.59
N ARG A 141 -6.00 -9.81 -7.00
CA ARG A 141 -4.76 -9.29 -7.60
C ARG A 141 -3.72 -10.40 -7.81
N ALA A 142 -3.49 -11.28 -6.84
CA ALA A 142 -2.54 -12.39 -6.97
C ALA A 142 -2.86 -13.27 -8.20
N LYS A 143 -4.14 -13.58 -8.41
CA LYS A 143 -4.62 -14.40 -9.55
C LYS A 143 -4.45 -13.72 -10.91
N THR A 144 -4.29 -12.41 -10.99
CA THR A 144 -4.06 -11.71 -12.28
C THR A 144 -2.69 -12.01 -12.88
N GLY A 145 -1.75 -12.56 -12.13
CA GLY A 145 -0.36 -12.76 -12.53
C GLY A 145 0.48 -11.49 -12.61
N LYS A 146 -0.10 -10.32 -12.35
CA LYS A 146 0.62 -9.05 -12.30
C LYS A 146 1.29 -8.83 -10.93
N PRO A 147 2.42 -8.10 -10.87
CA PRO A 147 3.17 -7.88 -9.63
C PRO A 147 2.34 -7.35 -8.47
N LEU A 148 2.42 -8.00 -7.33
CA LEU A 148 1.82 -7.63 -6.05
C LEU A 148 2.89 -7.65 -4.97
N LEU A 149 3.14 -6.50 -4.35
CA LEU A 149 3.89 -6.38 -3.12
C LEU A 149 2.91 -6.20 -1.95
N VAL A 150 2.92 -7.13 -1.01
CA VAL A 150 2.14 -7.00 0.23
C VAL A 150 3.06 -6.49 1.33
N ARG A 151 2.80 -5.29 1.82
CA ARG A 151 3.53 -4.65 2.92
C ARG A 151 2.83 -4.89 4.25
N VAL A 152 3.61 -5.20 5.27
CA VAL A 152 3.15 -5.25 6.65
C VAL A 152 3.78 -4.10 7.42
N PRO A 153 3.05 -3.00 7.65
CA PRO A 153 3.45 -2.02 8.66
C PRO A 153 3.37 -2.68 10.04
N LEU A 154 4.53 -3.08 10.56
CA LEU A 154 4.62 -3.81 11.82
C LEU A 154 4.66 -2.84 13.00
N ILE A 155 3.69 -2.97 13.90
CA ILE A 155 3.48 -2.05 15.02
C ILE A 155 3.32 -2.87 16.30
N HIS A 156 4.17 -2.61 17.29
CA HIS A 156 4.35 -3.46 18.46
C HIS A 156 3.03 -3.87 19.13
N TYR A 157 2.25 -2.91 19.61
CA TYR A 157 0.98 -3.19 20.32
C TYR A 157 -0.14 -3.73 19.43
N PHE A 158 -0.02 -3.58 18.09
CA PHE A 158 -1.14 -3.81 17.18
C PHE A 158 -1.09 -5.18 16.52
N ASN A 159 0.01 -5.52 15.84
CA ASN A 159 0.06 -6.70 14.98
C ASN A 159 1.29 -7.57 15.18
N CYS A 160 2.09 -7.35 16.23
CA CYS A 160 3.23 -8.20 16.59
C CYS A 160 2.80 -9.47 17.37
N GLY A 161 3.76 -10.37 17.58
CA GLY A 161 3.64 -11.61 18.35
C GLY A 161 3.38 -12.85 17.51
N GLU A 162 3.64 -14.02 18.11
CA GLU A 162 3.64 -15.34 17.44
C GLU A 162 2.33 -15.68 16.73
N LYS A 163 1.18 -15.37 17.37
CA LYS A 163 -0.13 -15.62 16.77
C LYS A 163 -0.30 -14.84 15.47
N ASN A 164 -0.04 -13.54 15.50
CA ASN A 164 -0.15 -12.69 14.31
C ASN A 164 0.84 -13.11 13.21
N ALA A 165 2.10 -13.40 13.59
CA ALA A 165 3.11 -13.86 12.63
C ALA A 165 2.65 -15.11 11.87
N ARG A 166 2.09 -16.09 12.59
CA ARG A 166 1.53 -17.31 11.99
C ARG A 166 0.35 -17.03 11.06
N GLU A 167 -0.61 -16.20 11.50
CA GLU A 167 -1.79 -15.85 10.69
C GLU A 167 -1.41 -15.05 9.43
N PHE A 168 -0.43 -14.15 9.51
CA PHE A 168 0.18 -13.52 8.33
C PHE A 168 0.76 -14.56 7.39
N GLY A 169 1.60 -15.47 7.92
CA GLY A 169 2.24 -16.52 7.14
C GLY A 169 1.24 -17.45 6.45
N GLU A 170 0.14 -17.81 7.10
CA GLU A 170 -0.92 -18.63 6.52
C GLU A 170 -1.59 -17.94 5.33
N PHE A 171 -1.96 -16.67 5.48
CA PHE A 171 -2.56 -15.91 4.40
C PHE A 171 -1.57 -15.65 3.26
N PHE A 172 -0.31 -15.37 3.55
CA PHE A 172 0.74 -15.16 2.54
C PHE A 172 1.03 -16.43 1.73
N THR A 173 0.99 -17.60 2.40
CA THR A 173 1.09 -18.90 1.71
C THR A 173 -0.05 -19.07 0.71
N LEU A 174 -1.26 -18.72 1.09
CA LEU A 174 -2.41 -18.75 0.18
C LEU A 174 -2.20 -17.79 -1.01
N LEU A 175 -1.79 -16.55 -0.76
CA LEU A 175 -1.55 -15.57 -1.83
C LEU A 175 -0.48 -16.05 -2.82
N GLN A 176 0.65 -16.55 -2.32
CA GLN A 176 1.72 -17.06 -3.18
C GLN A 176 1.27 -18.28 -3.98
N SER A 177 0.48 -19.18 -3.39
CA SER A 177 -0.04 -20.37 -4.09
C SER A 177 -1.04 -20.04 -5.20
N LEU A 178 -1.73 -18.91 -5.10
CA LEU A 178 -2.69 -18.42 -6.11
C LEU A 178 -2.03 -17.54 -7.17
N GLY A 179 -0.85 -17.03 -6.88
CA GLY A 179 -0.05 -16.24 -7.80
C GLY A 179 0.54 -17.08 -8.93
N THR A 180 0.93 -16.42 -10.01
CA THR A 180 1.59 -17.02 -11.16
C THR A 180 2.89 -16.28 -11.45
N ASN A 181 3.88 -16.99 -12.02
CA ASN A 181 5.17 -16.37 -12.41
C ASN A 181 5.89 -15.62 -11.28
N ASP A 182 5.78 -16.09 -10.03
CA ASP A 182 6.42 -15.48 -8.86
C ASP A 182 6.05 -13.99 -8.65
N ASN A 183 4.81 -13.65 -9.00
CA ASN A 183 4.31 -12.26 -9.01
C ASN A 183 4.01 -11.67 -7.62
N VAL A 184 3.97 -12.49 -6.56
CA VAL A 184 3.67 -12.05 -5.20
C VAL A 184 4.93 -11.99 -4.36
N SER A 185 5.15 -10.85 -3.68
CA SER A 185 6.25 -10.66 -2.73
C SER A 185 5.76 -9.94 -1.47
N PHE A 186 6.55 -10.04 -0.41
CA PHE A 186 6.20 -9.54 0.92
C PHE A 186 7.29 -8.63 1.45
N GLU A 187 6.91 -7.61 2.21
CA GLU A 187 7.81 -6.65 2.83
C GLU A 187 7.36 -6.34 4.25
N ILE A 188 8.32 -6.26 5.18
CA ILE A 188 8.07 -5.86 6.56
C ILE A 188 8.58 -4.43 6.73
N LEU A 189 7.67 -3.52 7.05
CA LEU A 189 8.01 -2.14 7.39
C LEU A 189 7.96 -1.97 8.90
N THR A 190 9.05 -1.53 9.51
CA THR A 190 9.06 -1.23 10.94
C THR A 190 8.36 0.10 11.21
N TYR A 191 7.70 0.18 12.38
CA TYR A 191 7.04 1.40 12.80
C TYR A 191 8.00 2.60 12.88
N HIS A 192 7.49 3.77 12.50
CA HIS A 192 8.16 5.07 12.59
C HIS A 192 7.16 6.19 12.91
N GLU A 193 7.64 7.29 13.44
CA GLU A 193 6.80 8.44 13.83
C GLU A 193 6.84 9.61 12.82
N PHE A 194 7.04 9.34 11.53
CA PHE A 194 7.12 10.40 10.50
C PHE A 194 5.86 11.25 10.39
N GLY A 195 4.70 10.68 10.73
CA GLY A 195 3.43 11.42 10.77
C GLY A 195 3.24 12.30 11.99
N LYS A 196 3.95 12.07 13.10
CA LYS A 196 3.69 12.69 14.41
C LYS A 196 3.69 14.22 14.37
N GLU A 197 4.70 14.83 13.73
CA GLU A 197 4.75 16.28 13.58
C GLU A 197 3.63 16.83 12.70
N LYS A 198 3.20 16.04 11.69
CA LYS A 198 2.10 16.40 10.81
C LYS A 198 0.76 16.42 11.56
N TYR A 199 0.53 15.45 12.47
CA TYR A 199 -0.63 15.46 13.37
C TYR A 199 -0.66 16.74 14.20
N ASN A 200 0.46 17.14 14.80
CA ASN A 200 0.56 18.37 15.58
C ASN A 200 0.23 19.62 14.75
N LYS A 201 0.74 19.69 13.52
CA LYS A 201 0.43 20.81 12.59
C LYS A 201 -1.04 20.88 12.20
N LEU A 202 -1.72 19.73 12.19
CA LEU A 202 -3.16 19.63 11.92
C LEU A 202 -4.03 19.86 13.17
N GLY A 203 -3.43 20.15 14.33
CA GLY A 203 -4.15 20.27 15.61
C GLY A 203 -4.76 18.96 16.10
N LYS A 204 -4.26 17.81 15.63
CA LYS A 204 -4.73 16.47 16.00
C LYS A 204 -3.77 15.81 16.98
N ALA A 205 -4.32 15.05 17.93
CA ALA A 205 -3.51 14.24 18.84
C ALA A 205 -2.93 13.02 18.12
N TYR A 206 -1.62 12.77 18.32
CA TYR A 206 -0.99 11.51 17.94
C TYR A 206 -1.08 10.55 19.13
N THR A 207 -1.85 9.48 18.99
CA THR A 207 -2.24 8.62 20.13
C THR A 207 -1.41 7.35 20.29
N VAL A 208 -0.50 7.07 19.37
CA VAL A 208 0.35 5.88 19.46
C VAL A 208 1.43 6.10 20.50
N THR A 209 1.49 5.23 21.51
CA THR A 209 2.46 5.31 22.63
C THR A 209 3.44 4.14 22.67
N ASP A 210 3.07 3.00 22.08
CA ASP A 210 3.85 1.76 22.09
C ASP A 210 3.90 1.13 20.68
N GLY A 211 4.36 1.94 19.71
CA GLY A 211 4.41 1.52 18.31
C GLY A 211 5.72 0.87 17.87
N PHE A 212 6.85 1.23 18.52
CA PHE A 212 8.18 0.78 18.10
C PHE A 212 8.35 -0.73 18.25
N THR A 213 8.66 -1.37 17.13
CA THR A 213 8.95 -2.81 17.09
C THR A 213 10.28 -3.13 17.74
N THR A 214 10.32 -4.24 18.44
CA THR A 214 11.56 -4.85 18.93
C THR A 214 12.22 -5.68 17.81
N PRO A 215 13.53 -5.99 17.92
CA PRO A 215 14.17 -6.94 17.00
C PRO A 215 13.48 -8.30 16.97
N GLU A 216 12.90 -8.73 18.09
CA GLU A 216 12.18 -10.00 18.19
C GLU A 216 10.85 -9.97 17.41
N ASP A 217 10.11 -8.85 17.44
CA ASP A 217 8.87 -8.70 16.64
C ASP A 217 9.13 -8.89 15.16
N VAL A 218 10.19 -8.24 14.65
CA VAL A 218 10.58 -8.34 13.24
C VAL A 218 11.04 -9.75 12.90
N LYS A 219 11.85 -10.35 13.80
CA LYS A 219 12.39 -11.70 13.64
C LYS A 219 11.28 -12.74 13.57
N LEU A 220 10.28 -12.69 14.45
CA LEU A 220 9.15 -13.62 14.46
C LEU A 220 8.43 -13.67 13.11
N LEU A 221 8.09 -12.54 12.54
CA LEU A 221 7.42 -12.49 11.24
C LEU A 221 8.36 -12.90 10.09
N ALA A 222 9.62 -12.44 10.12
CA ALA A 222 10.59 -12.78 9.08
C ALA A 222 10.92 -14.28 9.06
N GLU A 223 11.06 -14.93 10.22
CA GLU A 223 11.28 -16.37 10.32
C GLU A 223 10.07 -17.18 9.85
N GLU A 224 8.84 -16.72 10.16
CA GLU A 224 7.63 -17.36 9.69
C GLU A 224 7.52 -17.30 8.16
N ILE A 225 7.83 -16.14 7.55
CA ILE A 225 7.87 -15.96 6.11
C ILE A 225 8.92 -16.90 5.47
N LYS A 226 10.14 -16.94 6.03
CA LYS A 226 11.23 -17.81 5.55
C LYS A 226 10.88 -19.30 5.67
N ARG A 227 10.32 -19.72 6.82
CA ARG A 227 9.92 -21.11 7.07
C ARG A 227 8.92 -21.64 6.04
N ARG A 228 8.11 -20.75 5.49
CA ARG A 228 7.12 -21.06 4.46
C ARG A 228 7.66 -20.90 3.02
N ASN A 229 8.94 -20.59 2.83
CA ASN A 229 9.56 -20.32 1.54
C ASN A 229 8.84 -19.18 0.75
N LEU A 230 8.38 -18.17 1.46
CA LEU A 230 7.72 -17.00 0.86
C LEU A 230 8.76 -15.97 0.43
N LYS A 231 8.46 -15.22 -0.64
CA LYS A 231 9.36 -14.22 -1.23
C LYS A 231 9.37 -12.93 -0.41
N LEU A 232 10.20 -12.90 0.63
CA LEU A 232 10.46 -11.68 1.40
C LEU A 232 11.47 -10.80 0.64
N ILE A 233 11.12 -9.55 0.41
CA ILE A 233 12.04 -8.53 -0.09
C ILE A 233 12.41 -7.57 1.04
N ASN A 234 13.62 -7.06 0.97
CA ASN A 234 14.11 -6.01 1.88
C ASN A 234 14.18 -4.70 1.08
N THR A 235 13.65 -3.66 1.64
CA THR A 235 13.84 -2.28 1.18
C THR A 235 14.81 -1.55 2.05
#